data_c0ad2583bc14ca85435f927832cc3885
#
_entry.id   c0ad2583bc14ca85435f927832cc3885
#
_cell.length_a   1.000
_cell.length_b   1.000
_cell.length_c   1.000
_cell.angle_alpha   90.00
_cell.angle_beta   90.00
_cell.angle_gamma   90.00
#
_symmetry.space_group_name_H-M   'P 1'
#
loop_
_entity.id
_entity.type
_entity.pdbx_description
1 polymer ?
#
loop_
_entity_poly.entity_id
_entity_poly.type
_entity_poly.pdbx_seq_one_letter_code
_entity_poly.pdbx_strand_id
1 'polypeptide(L)'
;KMAEPFPVPAAGRDIYRSIVVPLNLPKDKWLKAIEFRPDARSVVHHCLFSYDTTGEARRLDKREKSPGFRRMRRQGSGIGQLGGWAAGGQPNKLPEDLAWQLPRNADLVLAMHYHPSGKPEKDQSSVGLYFTDQPPKTTFTGLQLPPVFGALSGIDIPAGEKAFAVKDSFTLPIDVEAFAVSAHA
;
A
#
# COMPACT_ATOMS: atom_id res chain seq x y z
N LYS A 1 -0.42 11.45 -9.37
CA LYS A 1 -0.09 12.41 -8.31
C LYS A 1 -1.32 12.59 -7.43
N MET A 2 -1.14 12.78 -6.11
CA MET A 2 -2.22 13.19 -5.22
C MET A 2 -2.88 14.46 -5.74
N ALA A 3 -4.21 14.52 -5.69
CA ALA A 3 -4.98 15.67 -6.22
C ALA A 3 -4.66 16.97 -5.47
N GLU A 4 -4.53 16.86 -4.14
CA GLU A 4 -4.27 17.98 -3.25
C GLU A 4 -3.14 17.66 -2.27
N PRO A 5 -2.39 18.67 -1.80
CA PRO A 5 -1.40 18.50 -0.75
C PRO A 5 -2.07 18.10 0.58
N PHE A 6 -1.54 17.09 1.25
CA PHE A 6 -1.94 16.74 2.60
C PHE A 6 -1.10 17.50 3.62
N PRO A 7 -1.69 18.25 4.57
CA PRO A 7 -0.96 18.96 5.62
C PRO A 7 -0.53 17.99 6.73
N VAL A 8 0.76 17.98 7.06
CA VAL A 8 1.34 17.23 8.17
C VAL A 8 1.73 18.24 9.26
N PRO A 9 1.19 18.16 10.48
CA PRO A 9 1.53 19.08 11.57
C PRO A 9 2.99 18.89 12.03
N ALA A 10 3.51 19.89 12.74
CA ALA A 10 4.88 19.85 13.28
C ALA A 10 5.11 18.72 14.29
N ALA A 11 4.08 18.41 15.08
CA ALA A 11 4.17 17.45 16.18
C ALA A 11 2.84 16.70 16.33
N GLY A 12 2.87 15.62 17.10
CA GLY A 12 1.71 14.78 17.36
C GLY A 12 2.01 13.30 17.13
N ARG A 13 0.96 12.49 17.09
CA ARG A 13 1.06 11.07 16.78
C ARG A 13 1.21 10.86 15.28
N ASP A 14 1.70 9.71 14.90
CA ASP A 14 1.71 9.24 13.52
C ASP A 14 0.33 9.33 12.86
N ILE A 15 0.33 9.67 11.58
CA ILE A 15 -0.88 9.90 10.81
C ILE A 15 -0.99 8.84 9.72
N TYR A 16 -2.13 8.16 9.70
CA TYR A 16 -2.46 7.17 8.67
C TYR A 16 -3.60 7.72 7.81
N ARG A 17 -3.35 7.88 6.51
CA ARG A 17 -4.31 8.40 5.54
C ARG A 17 -4.33 7.56 4.27
N SER A 18 -5.49 7.20 3.80
CA SER A 18 -5.68 6.57 2.49
C SER A 18 -6.08 7.64 1.48
N ILE A 19 -5.23 7.87 0.49
CA ILE A 19 -5.44 8.87 -0.56
C ILE A 19 -5.92 8.17 -1.82
N VAL A 20 -6.99 8.65 -2.41
CA VAL A 20 -7.53 8.12 -3.68
C VAL A 20 -6.91 8.84 -4.86
N VAL A 21 -6.39 8.07 -5.81
CA VAL A 21 -5.89 8.58 -7.09
C VAL A 21 -6.68 7.92 -8.21
N PRO A 22 -7.64 8.64 -8.83
CA PRO A 22 -8.38 8.14 -9.97
C PRO A 22 -7.46 7.81 -11.14
N LEU A 23 -7.53 6.59 -11.67
CA LEU A 23 -6.67 6.16 -12.77
C LEU A 23 -7.30 6.44 -14.14
N ASN A 24 -8.64 6.37 -14.23
CA ASN A 24 -9.39 6.61 -15.48
C ASN A 24 -8.82 5.84 -16.67
N LEU A 25 -8.50 4.56 -16.48
CA LEU A 25 -7.91 3.73 -17.52
C LEU A 25 -8.92 3.47 -18.65
N PRO A 26 -8.52 3.55 -19.92
CA PRO A 26 -9.41 3.30 -21.07
C PRO A 26 -9.82 1.82 -21.19
N LYS A 27 -8.97 0.92 -20.70
CA LYS A 27 -9.15 -0.54 -20.66
C LYS A 27 -8.37 -1.15 -19.51
N ASP A 28 -8.58 -2.41 -19.22
CA ASP A 28 -7.75 -3.17 -18.28
C ASP A 28 -6.29 -3.14 -18.74
N LYS A 29 -5.38 -3.05 -17.79
CA LYS A 29 -3.94 -2.96 -18.03
C LYS A 29 -3.17 -3.98 -17.20
N TRP A 30 -2.03 -4.41 -17.73
CA TRP A 30 -1.04 -5.18 -17.00
C TRP A 30 0.00 -4.22 -16.41
N LEU A 31 0.05 -4.13 -15.09
CA LEU A 31 0.98 -3.28 -14.37
C LEU A 31 2.25 -4.07 -14.05
N LYS A 32 3.38 -3.58 -14.52
CA LYS A 32 4.70 -4.25 -14.41
C LYS A 32 5.54 -3.72 -13.27
N ALA A 33 5.47 -2.41 -13.02
CA ALA A 33 6.20 -1.79 -11.94
C ALA A 33 5.47 -0.57 -11.39
N ILE A 34 5.75 -0.28 -10.12
CA ILE A 34 5.27 0.90 -9.40
C ILE A 34 6.47 1.63 -8.81
N GLU A 35 6.55 2.92 -9.06
CA GLU A 35 7.53 3.82 -8.48
C GLU A 35 6.82 4.87 -7.63
N PHE A 36 7.08 4.89 -6.35
CA PHE A 36 6.56 5.92 -5.45
C PHE A 36 7.59 7.04 -5.29
N ARG A 37 7.13 8.27 -5.44
CA ARG A 37 7.94 9.48 -5.32
C ARG A 37 7.35 10.37 -4.22
N PRO A 38 7.84 10.23 -2.97
CA PRO A 38 7.42 11.11 -1.89
C PRO A 38 7.86 12.55 -2.17
N ASP A 39 6.93 13.50 -1.96
CA ASP A 39 7.23 14.93 -2.06
C ASP A 39 7.88 15.41 -0.77
N ALA A 40 7.24 15.21 0.36
CA ALA A 40 7.78 15.54 1.69
C ALA A 40 8.50 14.34 2.34
N ARG A 41 9.71 14.05 1.89
CA ARG A 41 10.51 12.89 2.34
C ARG A 41 10.78 12.86 3.85
N SER A 42 10.77 14.02 4.50
CA SER A 42 10.99 14.17 5.94
C SER A 42 9.88 13.60 6.80
N VAL A 43 8.66 13.48 6.27
CA VAL A 43 7.47 13.04 7.01
C VAL A 43 6.82 11.79 6.43
N VAL A 44 7.11 11.41 5.18
CA VAL A 44 6.57 10.19 4.58
C VAL A 44 7.39 9.00 5.06
N HIS A 45 6.82 8.19 5.97
CA HIS A 45 7.49 7.02 6.53
C HIS A 45 7.38 5.82 5.59
N HIS A 46 6.16 5.46 5.18
CA HIS A 46 5.90 4.45 4.14
C HIS A 46 4.55 4.67 3.45
N CYS A 47 4.34 3.98 2.34
CA CYS A 47 3.09 3.95 1.61
C CYS A 47 2.79 2.53 1.14
N LEU A 48 1.60 2.01 1.43
CA LEU A 48 1.11 0.76 0.85
C LEU A 48 0.18 1.08 -0.32
N PHE A 49 0.28 0.27 -1.38
CA PHE A 49 -0.49 0.46 -2.61
C PHE A 49 -1.56 -0.60 -2.74
N SER A 50 -2.77 -0.16 -3.03
CA SER A 50 -3.87 -1.03 -3.40
C SER A 50 -4.72 -0.37 -4.48
N TYR A 51 -5.59 -1.14 -5.13
CA TYR A 51 -6.62 -0.59 -5.98
C TYR A 51 -8.00 -0.95 -5.46
N ASP A 52 -8.98 -0.11 -5.78
CA ASP A 52 -10.40 -0.28 -5.48
C ASP A 52 -11.23 -0.16 -6.74
N THR A 53 -12.03 -1.19 -7.05
CA THR A 53 -12.99 -1.19 -8.15
C THR A 53 -14.44 -1.03 -7.69
N THR A 54 -14.65 -0.95 -6.38
CA THR A 54 -15.98 -0.88 -5.75
C THR A 54 -16.51 0.55 -5.63
N GLY A 55 -15.64 1.55 -5.75
CA GLY A 55 -15.92 2.96 -5.49
C GLY A 55 -16.04 3.31 -4.01
N GLU A 56 -15.76 2.36 -3.11
CA GLU A 56 -15.79 2.58 -1.67
C GLU A 56 -14.79 3.64 -1.24
N ALA A 57 -13.57 3.58 -1.78
CA ALA A 57 -12.52 4.55 -1.48
C ALA A 57 -12.97 5.98 -1.80
N ARG A 58 -13.55 6.21 -2.98
CA ARG A 58 -14.10 7.52 -3.36
C ARG A 58 -15.23 7.97 -2.45
N ARG A 59 -16.09 7.04 -2.02
CA ARG A 59 -17.21 7.33 -1.13
C ARG A 59 -16.73 7.74 0.26
N LEU A 60 -15.69 7.10 0.76
CA LEU A 60 -15.07 7.43 2.05
C LEU A 60 -14.37 8.79 1.98
N ASP A 61 -13.60 9.04 0.92
CA ASP A 61 -12.86 10.28 0.70
C ASP A 61 -13.80 11.50 0.66
N LYS A 62 -14.93 11.41 -0.06
CA LYS A 62 -15.93 12.48 -0.15
C LYS A 62 -16.58 12.86 1.20
N ARG A 63 -16.49 12.05 2.23
CA ARG A 63 -17.03 12.33 3.57
C ARG A 63 -16.08 13.09 4.46
N GLU A 64 -14.82 13.15 4.07
CA GLU A 64 -13.76 13.80 4.84
C GLU A 64 -13.63 15.27 4.42
N LYS A 65 -13.23 16.12 5.39
CA LYS A 65 -12.96 17.54 5.16
C LYS A 65 -11.53 17.83 4.69
N SER A 66 -10.64 16.85 4.83
CA SER A 66 -9.23 16.93 4.41
C SER A 66 -8.93 15.82 3.42
N PRO A 67 -7.90 15.95 2.58
CA PRO A 67 -7.57 14.93 1.58
C PRO A 67 -7.43 13.54 2.17
N GLY A 68 -8.04 12.56 1.53
CA GLY A 68 -8.03 11.16 1.95
C GLY A 68 -8.95 10.85 3.13
N PHE A 69 -8.91 9.60 3.58
CA PHE A 69 -9.73 9.07 4.66
C PHE A 69 -8.90 8.15 5.57
N ARG A 70 -9.41 7.87 6.80
CA ARG A 70 -8.62 7.18 7.83
C ARG A 70 -8.57 5.66 7.71
N ARG A 71 -9.61 5.01 7.24
CA ARG A 71 -9.71 3.54 7.19
C ARG A 71 -10.50 3.03 5.99
N MET A 72 -9.95 2.04 5.33
CA MET A 72 -10.63 1.20 4.36
C MET A 72 -10.44 -0.27 4.72
N ARG A 73 -11.42 -1.12 4.45
CA ARG A 73 -11.18 -2.57 4.46
C ARG A 73 -10.16 -2.89 3.37
N ARG A 74 -9.06 -3.51 3.76
CA ARG A 74 -7.96 -3.84 2.83
C ARG A 74 -8.17 -5.15 2.07
N GLN A 75 -9.22 -5.89 2.41
CA GLN A 75 -9.52 -7.20 1.82
C GLN A 75 -11.00 -7.27 1.45
N GLY A 76 -11.28 -7.87 0.32
CA GLY A 76 -12.62 -8.07 -0.20
C GLY A 76 -12.62 -8.14 -1.72
N SER A 77 -13.73 -8.57 -2.29
CA SER A 77 -13.94 -8.56 -3.74
C SER A 77 -13.78 -7.14 -4.30
N GLY A 78 -12.97 -6.97 -5.33
CA GLY A 78 -12.73 -5.68 -5.98
C GLY A 78 -11.61 -4.82 -5.37
N ILE A 79 -10.88 -5.33 -4.36
CA ILE A 79 -9.71 -4.66 -3.78
C ILE A 79 -8.48 -5.54 -4.01
N GLY A 80 -7.46 -5.02 -4.69
CA GLY A 80 -6.21 -5.72 -4.94
C GLY A 80 -5.00 -5.02 -4.34
N GLN A 81 -4.07 -5.79 -3.80
CA GLN A 81 -2.81 -5.29 -3.24
C GLN A 81 -1.74 -5.19 -4.32
N LEU A 82 -0.98 -4.10 -4.31
CA LEU A 82 0.05 -3.80 -5.31
C LEU A 82 1.45 -3.63 -4.67
N GLY A 83 1.60 -3.97 -3.39
CA GLY A 83 2.84 -3.80 -2.65
C GLY A 83 2.92 -2.49 -1.87
N GLY A 84 4.13 -1.98 -1.66
CA GLY A 84 4.36 -0.76 -0.89
C GLY A 84 5.75 -0.19 -1.12
N TRP A 85 5.98 0.96 -0.51
CA TRP A 85 7.26 1.65 -0.47
C TRP A 85 7.56 2.09 0.97
N ALA A 86 8.81 1.99 1.36
CA ALA A 86 9.33 2.59 2.60
C ALA A 86 10.57 3.43 2.28
N ALA A 87 11.00 4.27 3.22
CA ALA A 87 12.15 5.16 3.04
C ALA A 87 13.39 4.38 2.58
N GLY A 88 14.01 4.82 1.47
CA GLY A 88 15.12 4.14 0.81
C GLY A 88 14.68 3.05 -0.19
N GLY A 89 13.39 2.74 -0.29
CA GLY A 89 12.87 1.74 -1.22
C GLY A 89 13.07 2.12 -2.68
N GLN A 90 13.38 1.11 -3.50
CA GLN A 90 13.46 1.21 -4.96
C GLN A 90 12.09 0.94 -5.59
N PRO A 91 11.88 1.26 -6.88
CA PRO A 91 10.66 0.90 -7.58
C PRO A 91 10.37 -0.61 -7.51
N ASN A 92 9.13 -0.96 -7.18
CA ASN A 92 8.67 -2.34 -7.19
C ASN A 92 8.46 -2.80 -8.63
N LYS A 93 9.36 -3.65 -9.12
CA LYS A 93 9.25 -4.29 -10.44
C LYS A 93 9.04 -5.79 -10.27
N LEU A 94 7.99 -6.32 -10.86
CA LEU A 94 7.74 -7.76 -10.88
C LEU A 94 8.70 -8.49 -11.84
N PRO A 95 9.02 -9.79 -11.58
CA PRO A 95 9.70 -10.67 -12.52
C PRO A 95 9.06 -10.67 -13.92
N GLU A 96 9.81 -11.05 -14.97
CA GLU A 96 9.38 -10.86 -16.37
C GLU A 96 8.06 -11.52 -16.75
N ASP A 97 7.75 -12.65 -16.15
CA ASP A 97 6.55 -13.44 -16.40
C ASP A 97 5.34 -13.06 -15.52
N LEU A 98 5.51 -12.10 -14.60
CA LEU A 98 4.47 -11.61 -13.69
C LEU A 98 4.04 -10.19 -14.02
N ALA A 99 2.75 -9.90 -13.81
CA ALA A 99 2.17 -8.56 -13.79
C ALA A 99 0.92 -8.53 -12.91
N TRP A 100 0.63 -7.38 -12.31
CA TRP A 100 -0.67 -7.15 -11.68
C TRP A 100 -1.72 -6.86 -12.74
N GLN A 101 -2.88 -7.48 -12.63
CA GLN A 101 -4.04 -7.05 -13.40
C GLN A 101 -4.64 -5.80 -12.76
N LEU A 102 -4.71 -4.71 -13.51
CA LEU A 102 -5.30 -3.47 -13.07
C LEU A 102 -6.57 -3.19 -13.90
N PRO A 103 -7.76 -3.40 -13.33
CA PRO A 103 -9.02 -3.19 -14.01
C PRO A 103 -9.22 -1.73 -14.44
N ARG A 104 -9.91 -1.49 -15.55
CA ARG A 104 -10.17 -0.15 -16.11
C ARG A 104 -10.89 0.80 -15.13
N ASN A 105 -11.74 0.25 -14.27
CA ASN A 105 -12.50 0.99 -13.28
C ASN A 105 -11.78 1.10 -11.92
N ALA A 106 -10.50 0.74 -11.86
CA ALA A 106 -9.73 0.82 -10.64
C ALA A 106 -9.37 2.26 -10.28
N ASP A 107 -9.48 2.58 -9.00
CA ASP A 107 -8.79 3.70 -8.37
C ASP A 107 -7.58 3.20 -7.61
N LEU A 108 -6.46 3.89 -7.73
CA LEU A 108 -5.32 3.61 -6.88
C LEU A 108 -5.56 4.22 -5.49
N VAL A 109 -5.30 3.43 -4.46
CA VAL A 109 -5.39 3.87 -3.07
C VAL A 109 -4.00 3.80 -2.45
N LEU A 110 -3.51 4.96 -2.01
CA LEU A 110 -2.24 5.13 -1.34
C LEU A 110 -2.47 5.20 0.17
N ALA A 111 -2.17 4.12 0.88
CA ALA A 111 -2.23 4.11 2.34
C ALA A 111 -0.94 4.71 2.90
N MET A 112 -0.98 6.02 3.13
CA MET A 112 0.14 6.82 3.60
C MET A 112 0.31 6.71 5.11
N HIS A 113 1.55 6.56 5.55
CA HIS A 113 1.96 6.71 6.94
C HIS A 113 2.91 7.91 7.04
N TYR A 114 2.51 8.91 7.80
CA TYR A 114 3.30 10.11 8.06
C TYR A 114 3.77 10.13 9.50
N HIS A 115 5.02 10.53 9.69
CA HIS A 115 5.62 10.83 11.00
C HIS A 115 5.99 12.32 11.05
N PRO A 116 5.46 13.13 12.02
CA PRO A 116 5.77 14.55 12.12
C PRO A 116 7.26 14.83 12.35
N SER A 117 7.82 15.79 11.60
CA SER A 117 9.27 16.09 11.57
C SER A 117 9.73 17.20 12.50
N GLY A 118 8.86 17.75 13.34
CA GLY A 118 9.16 18.91 14.20
C GLY A 118 8.78 20.26 13.58
N LYS A 119 8.40 20.30 12.28
CA LYS A 119 7.90 21.49 11.58
C LYS A 119 6.67 21.14 10.72
N PRO A 120 5.79 22.11 10.42
CA PRO A 120 4.68 21.87 9.51
C PRO A 120 5.18 21.55 8.11
N GLU A 121 4.64 20.50 7.49
CA GLU A 121 4.97 20.06 6.12
C GLU A 121 3.70 19.93 5.29
N LYS A 122 3.86 19.86 3.97
CA LYS A 122 2.79 19.50 3.03
C LYS A 122 3.33 18.44 2.10
N ASP A 123 2.60 17.34 1.94
CA ASP A 123 2.96 16.26 1.05
C ASP A 123 2.00 16.14 -0.12
N GLN A 124 2.53 16.13 -1.34
CA GLN A 124 1.78 15.85 -2.55
C GLN A 124 2.49 14.80 -3.40
N SER A 125 2.72 13.66 -2.80
CA SER A 125 3.41 12.51 -3.40
C SER A 125 2.82 12.09 -4.75
N SER A 126 3.65 11.45 -5.56
CA SER A 126 3.27 10.95 -6.88
C SER A 126 3.66 9.48 -7.05
N VAL A 127 3.00 8.83 -8.01
CA VAL A 127 3.24 7.42 -8.36
C VAL A 127 3.43 7.30 -9.86
N GLY A 128 4.51 6.66 -10.27
CA GLY A 128 4.72 6.17 -11.63
C GLY A 128 4.16 4.76 -11.75
N LEU A 129 3.32 4.52 -12.76
CA LEU A 129 2.79 3.22 -13.11
C LEU A 129 3.35 2.80 -14.45
N TYR A 130 4.05 1.67 -14.50
CA TYR A 130 4.69 1.15 -15.71
C TYR A 130 3.90 -0.06 -16.20
N PHE A 131 3.27 0.09 -17.34
CA PHE A 131 2.44 -0.94 -17.95
C PHE A 131 3.21 -1.80 -18.95
N THR A 132 2.68 -2.99 -19.20
CA THR A 132 3.11 -3.87 -20.28
C THR A 132 1.89 -4.30 -21.10
N ASP A 133 2.07 -4.53 -22.39
CA ASP A 133 1.05 -5.14 -23.25
C ASP A 133 1.15 -6.67 -23.27
N GLN A 134 2.19 -7.24 -22.64
CA GLN A 134 2.36 -8.67 -22.49
C GLN A 134 1.56 -9.17 -21.27
N PRO A 135 0.59 -10.07 -21.47
CA PRO A 135 -0.10 -10.71 -20.34
C PRO A 135 0.90 -11.55 -19.52
N PRO A 136 0.69 -11.67 -18.20
CA PRO A 136 1.53 -12.53 -17.38
C PRO A 136 1.39 -13.99 -17.79
N LYS A 137 2.47 -14.76 -17.71
CA LYS A 137 2.46 -16.22 -17.98
C LYS A 137 1.92 -17.00 -16.79
N THR A 138 2.12 -16.48 -15.58
CA THR A 138 1.70 -17.09 -14.32
C THR A 138 1.01 -16.06 -13.44
N THR A 139 0.28 -16.53 -12.45
CA THR A 139 -0.38 -15.70 -11.43
C THR A 139 0.38 -15.82 -10.10
N PHE A 140 0.24 -14.85 -9.24
CA PHE A 140 0.81 -14.87 -7.91
C PHE A 140 -0.17 -14.33 -6.87
N THR A 141 0.07 -14.69 -5.62
CA THR A 141 -0.67 -14.16 -4.48
C THR A 141 0.27 -13.92 -3.31
N GLY A 142 -0.13 -13.07 -2.40
CA GLY A 142 0.59 -12.85 -1.15
C GLY A 142 0.06 -13.77 -0.05
N LEU A 143 0.97 -14.33 0.73
CA LEU A 143 0.66 -15.01 1.99
C LEU A 143 1.22 -14.19 3.15
N GLN A 144 0.38 -13.87 4.13
CA GLN A 144 0.78 -13.14 5.33
C GLN A 144 0.83 -14.09 6.52
N LEU A 145 1.93 -14.05 7.29
CA LEU A 145 2.12 -14.79 8.52
C LEU A 145 2.59 -13.85 9.65
N PRO A 146 1.91 -13.84 10.79
CA PRO A 146 0.61 -14.47 11.04
C PRO A 146 -0.52 -13.81 10.23
N PRO A 147 -1.65 -14.50 10.01
CA PRO A 147 -2.73 -14.01 9.16
C PRO A 147 -3.47 -12.79 9.73
N VAL A 148 -3.32 -12.52 11.02
CA VAL A 148 -3.94 -11.39 11.72
C VAL A 148 -2.88 -10.53 12.39
N PHE A 149 -2.96 -9.22 12.19
CA PHE A 149 -2.11 -8.21 12.84
C PHE A 149 -2.93 -7.20 13.64
N GLY A 150 -2.24 -6.48 14.52
CA GLY A 150 -2.80 -5.42 15.35
C GLY A 150 -3.50 -5.97 16.60
N ALA A 151 -4.41 -5.20 17.18
CA ALA A 151 -5.03 -5.48 18.47
C ALA A 151 -5.75 -6.84 18.57
N LEU A 152 -6.11 -7.46 17.44
CA LEU A 152 -6.79 -8.77 17.41
C LEU A 152 -5.84 -9.94 17.15
N SER A 153 -4.54 -9.70 17.02
CA SER A 153 -3.56 -10.75 16.72
C SER A 153 -3.18 -11.62 17.91
N GLY A 154 -3.48 -11.17 19.13
CA GLY A 154 -2.99 -11.79 20.36
C GLY A 154 -1.48 -11.57 20.60
N ILE A 155 -0.81 -10.77 19.77
CA ILE A 155 0.59 -10.42 19.95
C ILE A 155 0.65 -9.28 20.98
N ASP A 156 1.22 -9.58 22.15
CA ASP A 156 1.49 -8.61 23.21
C ASP A 156 2.99 -8.54 23.47
N ILE A 157 3.60 -7.43 23.12
CA ILE A 157 5.05 -7.22 23.27
C ILE A 157 5.30 -6.50 24.60
N PRO A 158 5.92 -7.16 25.59
CA PRO A 158 6.20 -6.53 26.87
C PRO A 158 7.10 -5.29 26.71
N ALA A 159 6.84 -4.26 27.51
CA ALA A 159 7.67 -3.07 27.50
C ALA A 159 9.13 -3.40 27.84
N GLY A 160 10.07 -2.92 27.01
CA GLY A 160 11.50 -3.16 27.18
C GLY A 160 12.00 -4.47 26.55
N GLU A 161 11.13 -5.31 25.99
CA GLU A 161 11.55 -6.52 25.26
C GLU A 161 12.30 -6.13 23.98
N LYS A 162 13.55 -6.61 23.84
CA LYS A 162 14.43 -6.23 22.72
C LYS A 162 14.46 -7.26 21.59
N ALA A 163 14.00 -8.48 21.86
CA ALA A 163 14.12 -9.61 20.93
C ALA A 163 12.85 -10.46 20.90
N PHE A 164 11.68 -9.80 20.84
CA PHE A 164 10.40 -10.48 20.79
C PHE A 164 10.25 -11.27 19.48
N ALA A 165 10.10 -12.58 19.60
CA ALA A 165 9.99 -13.46 18.44
C ALA A 165 8.52 -13.82 18.17
N VAL A 166 8.06 -13.53 16.98
CA VAL A 166 6.79 -14.02 16.43
C VAL A 166 7.08 -15.18 15.51
N LYS A 167 6.46 -16.33 15.74
CA LYS A 167 6.61 -17.54 14.92
C LYS A 167 5.25 -17.99 14.44
N ASP A 168 5.17 -18.30 13.16
CA ASP A 168 3.99 -18.89 12.54
C ASP A 168 4.40 -19.77 11.37
N SER A 169 3.52 -20.67 10.94
CA SER A 169 3.76 -21.57 9.83
C SER A 169 2.47 -21.88 9.09
N PHE A 170 2.60 -22.05 7.79
CA PHE A 170 1.49 -22.47 6.93
C PHE A 170 1.97 -23.52 5.94
N THR A 171 1.30 -24.66 5.90
CA THR A 171 1.59 -25.70 4.91
C THR A 171 0.87 -25.38 3.61
N LEU A 172 1.63 -25.16 2.56
CA LEU A 172 1.07 -24.89 1.24
C LEU A 172 0.41 -26.15 0.67
N PRO A 173 -0.81 -26.07 0.12
CA PRO A 173 -1.51 -27.23 -0.42
C PRO A 173 -1.02 -27.69 -1.80
N ILE A 174 -0.18 -26.87 -2.43
CA ILE A 174 0.40 -27.09 -3.77
C ILE A 174 1.85 -26.62 -3.80
N ASP A 175 2.63 -27.11 -4.74
CA ASP A 175 3.97 -26.60 -5.02
C ASP A 175 3.91 -25.18 -5.57
N VAL A 176 4.76 -24.29 -5.04
CA VAL A 176 4.85 -22.90 -5.44
C VAL A 176 6.31 -22.45 -5.54
N GLU A 177 6.52 -21.38 -6.30
CA GLU A 177 7.78 -20.66 -6.31
C GLU A 177 7.59 -19.33 -5.55
N ALA A 178 8.42 -19.11 -4.52
CA ALA A 178 8.44 -17.85 -3.78
C ALA A 178 9.44 -16.89 -4.44
N PHE A 179 8.98 -15.74 -4.91
CA PHE A 179 9.83 -14.74 -5.57
C PHE A 179 10.13 -13.52 -4.70
N ALA A 180 9.42 -13.33 -3.61
CA ALA A 180 9.65 -12.21 -2.69
C ALA A 180 9.23 -12.55 -1.27
N VAL A 181 9.90 -11.95 -0.31
CA VAL A 181 9.52 -11.92 1.10
C VAL A 181 9.71 -10.50 1.64
N SER A 182 8.81 -10.06 2.50
CA SER A 182 8.93 -8.78 3.18
C SER A 182 8.51 -8.91 4.64
N ALA A 183 9.15 -8.12 5.50
CA ALA A 183 8.73 -7.95 6.89
C ALA A 183 8.14 -6.56 7.07
N HIS A 184 7.14 -6.45 7.95
CA HIS A 184 6.51 -5.19 8.33
C HIS A 184 6.26 -5.20 9.83
N ALA A 185 6.85 -4.27 10.55
CA ALA A 185 6.70 -4.06 11.98
C ALA A 185 6.11 -2.69 12.30
#